data_ca21410f57a1a78154c4184a631d8add
#
_entry.id   ca21410f57a1a78154c4184a631d8add
#
_cell.length_a   1.000
_cell.length_b   1.000
_cell.length_c   1.000
_cell.angle_alpha   90.00
_cell.angle_beta   90.00
_cell.angle_gamma   90.00
#
_symmetry.space_group_name_H-M   'P 1'
#
loop_
_entity.id
_entity.type
_entity.pdbx_description
1 polymer ?
#
loop_
_entity_poly.entity_id
_entity_poly.type
_entity_poly.pdbx_seq_one_letter_code
_entity_poly.pdbx_strand_id
1 'polypeptide(L)'
;MAVALIFAMRARIKILFLNMTFSPEKDPFDLFSKWYKAVLNSSSTAMTLATCSKDCIPSARVVLLKEYSKEGFVFFTNVNSKKGKELTENPKAALVFHWIEFARQVRIEGDVKLLNDERTDEYFSSRARDSQISAWCSKQSSVLKNWQDFEQAIKLKEKEFYNTQVPRPNFWVGFCVIPKVIEFWQEGEYRRHTRFRYTLIKESNWKVEQLYP
;
A
#
# COMPACT_ATOMS: atom_id res chain seq x y z
N MET A 1 -10.41 -26.24 -17.74
CA MET A 1 -11.69 -26.09 -17.03
C MET A 1 -11.59 -25.15 -15.82
N ALA A 2 -10.65 -25.30 -14.89
CA ALA A 2 -10.53 -24.44 -13.69
C ALA A 2 -10.36 -22.94 -14.00
N VAL A 3 -9.55 -22.57 -14.99
CA VAL A 3 -9.31 -21.16 -15.37
C VAL A 3 -10.57 -20.47 -15.89
N ALA A 4 -11.37 -21.17 -16.73
CA ALA A 4 -12.62 -20.63 -17.25
C ALA A 4 -13.67 -20.43 -16.14
N LEU A 5 -13.71 -21.32 -15.14
CA LEU A 5 -14.60 -21.21 -13.98
C LEU A 5 -14.24 -20.02 -13.09
N ILE A 6 -12.94 -19.77 -12.89
CA ILE A 6 -12.44 -18.62 -12.13
C ILE A 6 -12.78 -17.31 -12.85
N PHE A 7 -12.62 -17.25 -14.19
CA PHE A 7 -13.01 -16.07 -14.98
C PHE A 7 -14.52 -15.82 -14.95
N ALA A 8 -15.34 -16.86 -15.07
CA ALA A 8 -16.78 -16.72 -14.98
C ALA A 8 -17.25 -16.28 -13.59
N MET A 9 -16.63 -16.77 -12.53
CA MET A 9 -16.92 -16.38 -11.14
C MET A 9 -16.52 -14.93 -10.87
N ARG A 10 -15.35 -14.49 -11.35
CA ARG A 10 -14.89 -13.08 -11.28
C ARG A 10 -15.82 -12.14 -12.04
N ALA A 11 -16.24 -12.51 -13.25
CA ALA A 11 -17.20 -11.74 -14.05
C ALA A 11 -18.55 -11.61 -13.34
N ARG A 12 -19.06 -12.68 -12.71
CA ARG A 12 -20.32 -12.67 -11.94
C ARG A 12 -20.23 -11.78 -10.70
N ILE A 13 -19.12 -11.82 -9.97
CA ILE A 13 -18.87 -10.95 -8.81
C ILE A 13 -18.88 -9.49 -9.26
N LYS A 14 -18.16 -9.16 -10.34
CA LYS A 14 -18.12 -7.81 -10.89
C LYS A 14 -19.52 -7.29 -11.27
N ILE A 15 -20.34 -8.11 -11.93
CA ILE A 15 -21.71 -7.75 -12.32
C ILE A 15 -22.60 -7.45 -11.10
N LEU A 16 -22.46 -8.19 -10.01
CA LEU A 16 -23.20 -7.93 -8.76
C LEU A 16 -22.86 -6.57 -8.13
N PHE A 17 -21.62 -6.08 -8.31
CA PHE A 17 -21.17 -4.79 -7.75
C PHE A 17 -21.38 -3.60 -8.70
N LEU A 18 -21.52 -3.82 -10.01
CA LEU A 18 -21.68 -2.76 -11.02
C LEU A 18 -22.89 -1.83 -10.80
N ASN A 19 -23.94 -2.31 -10.13
CA ASN A 19 -25.18 -1.56 -9.88
C ASN A 19 -25.40 -1.23 -8.41
N MET A 20 -24.38 -1.47 -7.56
CA MET A 20 -24.45 -1.14 -6.15
C MET A 20 -23.99 0.29 -5.92
N THR A 21 -24.91 1.16 -5.58
CA THR A 21 -24.55 2.45 -4.98
C THR A 21 -24.19 2.22 -3.51
N PHE A 22 -23.27 3.00 -2.98
CA PHE A 22 -22.96 2.99 -1.55
C PHE A 22 -23.24 4.37 -0.93
N SER A 23 -23.57 4.35 0.35
CA SER A 23 -23.69 5.58 1.13
C SER A 23 -22.40 5.82 1.91
N PRO A 24 -22.00 7.09 2.10
CA PRO A 24 -20.83 7.40 2.89
C PRO A 24 -21.08 7.07 4.38
N GLU A 25 -20.07 6.50 5.03
CA GLU A 25 -20.03 6.39 6.50
C GLU A 25 -19.61 7.74 7.11
N LYS A 26 -19.84 7.96 8.39
CA LYS A 26 -19.39 9.18 9.08
C LYS A 26 -17.86 9.26 9.14
N ASP A 27 -17.20 8.13 9.37
CA ASP A 27 -15.75 8.01 9.42
C ASP A 27 -15.26 7.24 8.18
N PRO A 28 -14.33 7.79 7.37
CA PRO A 28 -13.81 7.10 6.18
C PRO A 28 -13.06 5.81 6.51
N PHE A 29 -12.51 5.66 7.71
CA PHE A 29 -11.85 4.43 8.13
C PHE A 29 -12.83 3.28 8.35
N ASP A 30 -14.06 3.57 8.77
CA ASP A 30 -15.12 2.57 8.89
C ASP A 30 -15.52 2.06 7.49
N LEU A 31 -15.68 2.97 6.52
CA LEU A 31 -15.97 2.59 5.14
C LEU A 31 -14.80 1.82 4.50
N PHE A 32 -13.56 2.26 4.74
CA PHE A 32 -12.37 1.55 4.29
C PHE A 32 -12.33 0.12 4.86
N SER A 33 -12.52 -0.01 6.18
CA SER A 33 -12.54 -1.30 6.87
C SER A 33 -13.59 -2.25 6.29
N LYS A 34 -14.80 -1.75 6.03
CA LYS A 34 -15.90 -2.50 5.42
C LYS A 34 -15.54 -3.00 4.02
N TRP A 35 -14.96 -2.13 3.19
CA TRP A 35 -14.56 -2.49 1.84
C TRP A 35 -13.35 -3.43 1.83
N TYR A 36 -12.35 -3.16 2.67
CA TYR A 36 -11.14 -3.97 2.79
C TYR A 36 -11.44 -5.39 3.26
N LYS A 37 -12.31 -5.56 4.27
CA LYS A 37 -12.75 -6.87 4.75
C LYS A 37 -13.47 -7.69 3.67
N ALA A 38 -14.24 -7.03 2.80
CA ALA A 38 -14.94 -7.70 1.70
C ALA A 38 -13.98 -8.28 0.64
N VAL A 39 -12.75 -7.75 0.54
CA VAL A 39 -11.76 -8.15 -0.47
C VAL A 39 -10.59 -8.98 0.10
N LEU A 40 -10.61 -9.31 1.39
CA LEU A 40 -9.48 -9.94 2.11
C LEU A 40 -8.97 -11.27 1.51
N ASN A 41 -9.79 -11.97 0.72
CA ASN A 41 -9.43 -13.24 0.08
C ASN A 41 -8.79 -13.06 -1.32
N SER A 42 -8.57 -11.83 -1.75
CA SER A 42 -7.91 -11.46 -3.00
C SER A 42 -6.57 -10.78 -2.72
N SER A 43 -5.83 -10.34 -3.74
CA SER A 43 -4.59 -9.56 -3.60
C SER A 43 -4.83 -8.15 -2.99
N SER A 44 -5.64 -8.09 -1.94
CA SER A 44 -6.24 -6.87 -1.36
C SER A 44 -5.23 -5.90 -0.73
N THR A 45 -4.07 -6.40 -0.31
CA THR A 45 -3.04 -5.59 0.36
C THR A 45 -2.19 -4.76 -0.61
N ALA A 46 -2.19 -5.10 -1.90
CA ALA A 46 -1.43 -4.38 -2.90
C ALA A 46 -2.05 -2.99 -3.15
N MET A 47 -1.21 -1.96 -3.08
CA MET A 47 -1.60 -0.58 -3.36
C MET A 47 -0.53 0.12 -4.19
N THR A 48 -0.95 0.97 -5.12
CA THR A 48 -0.03 1.87 -5.80
C THR A 48 0.34 3.01 -4.86
N LEU A 49 1.64 3.18 -4.63
CA LEU A 49 2.20 4.33 -3.93
C LEU A 49 2.78 5.29 -4.96
N ALA A 50 2.24 6.48 -5.05
CA ALA A 50 2.80 7.60 -5.80
C ALA A 50 3.56 8.52 -4.85
N THR A 51 4.77 8.90 -5.25
CA THR A 51 5.68 9.83 -4.55
C THR A 51 6.19 10.87 -5.54
N CYS A 52 6.68 11.96 -5.04
CA CYS A 52 7.21 13.05 -5.86
C CYS A 52 8.54 13.52 -5.27
N SER A 53 9.57 13.70 -6.11
CA SER A 53 10.82 14.30 -5.67
C SER A 53 10.62 15.78 -5.29
N LYS A 54 11.61 16.39 -4.66
CA LYS A 54 11.59 17.84 -4.40
C LYS A 54 11.50 18.70 -5.68
N ASP A 55 11.96 18.14 -6.80
CA ASP A 55 11.86 18.81 -8.13
C ASP A 55 10.52 18.52 -8.82
N CYS A 56 9.52 18.07 -8.08
CA CYS A 56 8.16 17.76 -8.56
C CYS A 56 8.09 16.67 -9.63
N ILE A 57 9.07 15.75 -9.71
CA ILE A 57 9.04 14.63 -10.64
C ILE A 57 8.27 13.48 -9.98
N PRO A 58 7.10 13.09 -10.48
CA PRO A 58 6.31 12.00 -9.90
C PRO A 58 6.88 10.64 -10.26
N SER A 59 6.69 9.67 -9.38
CA SER A 59 6.96 8.26 -9.64
C SER A 59 5.96 7.37 -8.90
N ALA A 60 5.66 6.19 -9.44
CA ALA A 60 4.71 5.26 -8.83
C ALA A 60 5.23 3.81 -8.87
N ARG A 61 4.80 3.01 -7.91
CA ARG A 61 5.06 1.57 -7.80
C ARG A 61 4.03 0.92 -6.89
N VAL A 62 3.95 -0.39 -6.97
CA VAL A 62 3.12 -1.16 -6.04
C VAL A 62 3.92 -1.43 -4.75
N VAL A 63 3.26 -1.25 -3.61
CA VAL A 63 3.71 -1.67 -2.27
C VAL A 63 2.57 -2.41 -1.57
N LEU A 64 2.85 -3.02 -0.43
CA LEU A 64 1.84 -3.76 0.33
C LEU A 64 1.42 -2.97 1.57
N LEU A 65 0.11 -2.77 1.75
CA LEU A 65 -0.44 -2.33 3.01
C LEU A 65 -0.15 -3.38 4.09
N LYS A 66 0.34 -2.96 5.23
CA LYS A 66 0.65 -3.83 6.37
C LYS A 66 -0.28 -3.59 7.55
N GLU A 67 -0.59 -2.34 7.80
CA GLU A 67 -1.51 -1.92 8.84
C GLU A 67 -2.30 -0.70 8.36
N TYR A 68 -3.50 -0.53 8.89
CA TYR A 68 -4.25 0.72 8.80
C TYR A 68 -5.00 0.96 10.09
N SER A 69 -5.08 2.21 10.47
CA SER A 69 -5.82 2.69 11.64
C SER A 69 -6.20 4.16 11.41
N LYS A 70 -6.82 4.78 12.39
CA LYS A 70 -7.08 6.24 12.36
C LYS A 70 -5.81 7.08 12.30
N GLU A 71 -4.65 6.50 12.61
CA GLU A 71 -3.35 7.13 12.45
C GLU A 71 -2.89 7.19 11.00
N GLY A 72 -3.34 6.26 10.16
CA GLY A 72 -2.99 6.20 8.74
C GLY A 72 -2.77 4.79 8.18
N PHE A 73 -2.05 4.74 7.06
CA PHE A 73 -1.80 3.54 6.26
C PHE A 73 -0.31 3.23 6.24
N VAL A 74 0.08 2.04 6.70
CA VAL A 74 1.47 1.66 6.95
C VAL A 74 1.99 0.73 5.86
N PHE A 75 3.20 1.00 5.40
CA PHE A 75 4.00 0.11 4.56
C PHE A 75 5.47 0.20 4.96
N PHE A 76 6.25 -0.82 4.58
CA PHE A 76 7.67 -0.90 4.90
C PHE A 76 8.51 -0.95 3.62
N THR A 77 9.70 -0.33 3.66
CA THR A 77 10.59 -0.28 2.51
C THR A 77 12.03 0.03 2.92
N ASN A 78 12.95 -0.01 1.94
CA ASN A 78 14.30 0.48 2.08
C ASN A 78 14.32 2.01 1.88
N VAL A 79 14.78 2.78 2.89
CA VAL A 79 14.85 4.26 2.83
C VAL A 79 15.82 4.74 1.74
N ASN A 80 16.82 3.93 1.37
CA ASN A 80 17.78 4.26 0.31
C ASN A 80 17.22 4.00 -1.10
N SER A 81 16.03 3.39 -1.23
CA SER A 81 15.37 3.22 -2.52
C SER A 81 14.87 4.55 -3.09
N LYS A 82 14.52 4.57 -4.41
CA LYS A 82 13.99 5.79 -5.04
C LYS A 82 12.82 6.39 -4.24
N LYS A 83 11.82 5.57 -3.88
CA LYS A 83 10.67 6.04 -3.09
C LYS A 83 11.05 6.49 -1.67
N GLY A 84 12.00 5.80 -1.04
CA GLY A 84 12.47 6.15 0.30
C GLY A 84 13.12 7.53 0.31
N LYS A 85 14.00 7.82 -0.66
CA LYS A 85 14.63 9.13 -0.82
C LYS A 85 13.59 10.22 -1.11
N GLU A 86 12.68 9.97 -2.06
CA GLU A 86 11.61 10.90 -2.39
C GLU A 86 10.75 11.25 -1.16
N LEU A 87 10.37 10.25 -0.35
CA LEU A 87 9.59 10.47 0.88
C LEU A 87 10.37 11.17 2.00
N THR A 88 11.69 11.00 2.05
CA THR A 88 12.55 11.73 3.00
C THR A 88 12.67 13.21 2.62
N GLU A 89 12.77 13.50 1.33
CA GLU A 89 12.91 14.87 0.80
C GLU A 89 11.54 15.59 0.71
N ASN A 90 10.49 14.89 0.33
CA ASN A 90 9.13 15.39 0.18
C ASN A 90 8.15 14.41 0.83
N PRO A 91 7.80 14.58 2.11
CA PRO A 91 6.99 13.64 2.87
C PRO A 91 5.49 13.73 2.52
N LYS A 92 5.17 13.59 1.24
CA LYS A 92 3.80 13.55 0.69
C LYS A 92 3.63 12.35 -0.21
N ALA A 93 2.48 11.70 -0.12
CA ALA A 93 2.18 10.55 -0.96
C ALA A 93 0.71 10.46 -1.32
N ALA A 94 0.45 9.75 -2.42
CA ALA A 94 -0.86 9.23 -2.73
C ALA A 94 -0.82 7.69 -2.78
N LEU A 95 -1.87 7.06 -2.25
CA LEU A 95 -2.11 5.63 -2.34
C LEU A 95 -3.34 5.36 -3.19
N VAL A 96 -3.30 4.29 -3.97
CA VAL A 96 -4.46 3.82 -4.73
C VAL A 96 -4.63 2.32 -4.51
N PHE A 97 -5.77 1.94 -3.97
CA PHE A 97 -6.27 0.57 -3.98
C PHE A 97 -7.23 0.43 -5.17
N HIS A 98 -7.00 -0.55 -6.03
CA HIS A 98 -7.89 -0.84 -7.14
C HIS A 98 -8.32 -2.32 -7.11
N TRP A 99 -9.50 -2.55 -6.59
CA TRP A 99 -10.10 -3.89 -6.44
C TRP A 99 -11.03 -4.16 -7.62
N ILE A 100 -10.43 -4.56 -8.72
CA ILE A 100 -11.09 -4.75 -10.02
C ILE A 100 -12.29 -5.70 -9.92
N GLU A 101 -12.15 -6.78 -9.16
CA GLU A 101 -13.18 -7.80 -8.98
C GLU A 101 -14.44 -7.26 -8.28
N PHE A 102 -14.28 -6.21 -7.48
CA PHE A 102 -15.35 -5.54 -6.75
C PHE A 102 -15.77 -4.23 -7.40
N ALA A 103 -15.17 -3.89 -8.55
CA ALA A 103 -15.42 -2.63 -9.25
C ALA A 103 -15.22 -1.40 -8.35
N ARG A 104 -14.22 -1.44 -7.45
CA ARG A 104 -13.97 -0.43 -6.41
C ARG A 104 -12.55 0.13 -6.47
N GLN A 105 -12.44 1.41 -6.16
CA GLN A 105 -11.17 2.08 -5.96
C GLN A 105 -11.23 2.93 -4.70
N VAL A 106 -10.11 2.96 -3.95
CA VAL A 106 -9.90 3.94 -2.87
C VAL A 106 -8.62 4.70 -3.16
N ARG A 107 -8.69 6.03 -3.13
CA ARG A 107 -7.55 6.93 -3.25
C ARG A 107 -7.33 7.63 -1.92
N ILE A 108 -6.07 7.76 -1.52
CA ILE A 108 -5.68 8.38 -0.27
C ILE A 108 -4.55 9.35 -0.57
N GLU A 109 -4.68 10.58 -0.11
CA GLU A 109 -3.65 11.61 -0.25
C GLU A 109 -3.32 12.16 1.13
N GLY A 110 -2.03 12.28 1.45
CA GLY A 110 -1.65 12.73 2.78
C GLY A 110 -0.17 12.98 3.00
N ASP A 111 0.14 13.36 4.22
CA ASP A 111 1.52 13.52 4.68
C ASP A 111 2.08 12.18 5.12
N VAL A 112 3.41 12.03 5.05
CA VAL A 112 4.08 10.79 5.39
C VAL A 112 4.96 11.00 6.62
N LYS A 113 4.91 10.06 7.56
CA LYS A 113 5.81 10.01 8.72
C LYS A 113 6.55 8.68 8.77
N LEU A 114 7.77 8.71 9.28
CA LEU A 114 8.49 7.50 9.68
C LEU A 114 7.82 6.89 10.91
N LEU A 115 7.74 5.56 10.94
CA LEU A 115 7.40 4.84 12.16
C LEU A 115 8.59 4.83 13.12
N ASN A 116 8.30 4.62 14.41
CA ASN A 116 9.34 4.37 15.41
C ASN A 116 10.05 3.02 15.16
N ASP A 117 11.22 2.86 15.75
CA ASP A 117 12.01 1.65 15.58
C ASP A 117 11.33 0.41 16.17
N GLU A 118 10.64 0.52 17.30
CA GLU A 118 9.96 -0.61 17.96
C GLU A 118 8.96 -1.30 17.03
N ARG A 119 8.02 -0.55 16.44
CA ARG A 119 7.04 -1.10 15.48
C ARG A 119 7.72 -1.65 14.22
N THR A 120 8.79 -1.00 13.80
CA THR A 120 9.56 -1.41 12.61
C THR A 120 10.31 -2.70 12.88
N ASP A 121 10.91 -2.87 14.06
CA ASP A 121 11.63 -4.08 14.48
C ASP A 121 10.67 -5.25 14.68
N GLU A 122 9.52 -5.02 15.32
CA GLU A 122 8.47 -6.02 15.50
C GLU A 122 8.00 -6.58 14.14
N TYR A 123 7.68 -5.69 13.21
CA TYR A 123 7.24 -6.16 11.88
C TYR A 123 8.39 -6.82 11.12
N PHE A 124 9.63 -6.32 11.19
CA PHE A 124 10.77 -6.95 10.53
C PHE A 124 11.00 -8.37 11.02
N SER A 125 10.92 -8.60 12.34
CA SER A 125 11.11 -9.90 12.96
C SER A 125 10.03 -10.92 12.55
N SER A 126 8.80 -10.48 12.28
CA SER A 126 7.68 -11.31 11.83
C SER A 126 7.80 -11.79 10.38
N ARG A 127 8.71 -11.23 9.59
CA ARG A 127 8.90 -11.60 8.18
C ARG A 127 9.56 -12.97 8.05
N ALA A 128 9.28 -13.67 6.95
CA ALA A 128 10.00 -14.89 6.60
C ALA A 128 11.52 -14.62 6.55
N ARG A 129 12.32 -15.54 7.10
CA ARG A 129 13.78 -15.41 7.21
C ARG A 129 14.46 -15.03 5.89
N ASP A 130 14.09 -15.69 4.79
CA ASP A 130 14.66 -15.40 3.48
C ASP A 130 14.37 -13.95 3.03
N SER A 131 13.21 -13.42 3.40
CA SER A 131 12.85 -12.02 3.15
C SER A 131 13.64 -11.05 4.02
N GLN A 132 14.00 -11.44 5.25
CA GLN A 132 14.87 -10.65 6.12
C GLN A 132 16.30 -10.60 5.55
N ILE A 133 16.86 -11.73 5.14
CA ILE A 133 18.19 -11.83 4.54
C ILE A 133 18.25 -11.07 3.21
N SER A 134 17.25 -11.24 2.35
CA SER A 134 17.15 -10.51 1.07
C SER A 134 17.13 -8.97 1.27
N ALA A 135 16.50 -8.50 2.35
CA ALA A 135 16.49 -7.08 2.67
C ALA A 135 17.91 -6.53 2.95
N TRP A 136 18.78 -7.30 3.59
CA TRP A 136 20.18 -6.94 3.82
C TRP A 136 20.99 -6.82 2.55
N CYS A 137 20.72 -7.67 1.57
CA CYS A 137 21.50 -7.78 0.33
C CYS A 137 21.02 -6.80 -0.75
N SER A 138 19.75 -6.37 -0.69
CA SER A 138 19.14 -5.56 -1.74
C SER A 138 19.50 -4.08 -1.64
N LYS A 139 20.32 -3.58 -2.58
CA LYS A 139 20.48 -2.14 -2.83
C LYS A 139 19.28 -1.65 -3.67
N GLN A 140 18.09 -1.67 -3.08
CA GLN A 140 16.82 -1.44 -3.78
C GLN A 140 16.84 -0.17 -4.64
N SER A 141 16.38 -0.27 -5.89
CA SER A 141 16.38 0.77 -6.93
C SER A 141 17.73 1.12 -7.54
N SER A 142 18.82 0.49 -7.12
CA SER A 142 20.13 0.66 -7.76
C SER A 142 20.30 -0.31 -8.93
N VAL A 143 21.22 0.02 -9.85
CA VAL A 143 21.56 -0.87 -10.97
C VAL A 143 22.25 -2.12 -10.44
N LEU A 144 21.73 -3.28 -10.77
CA LEU A 144 22.35 -4.58 -10.53
C LEU A 144 23.07 -5.01 -11.82
N LYS A 145 24.40 -5.04 -11.77
CA LYS A 145 25.22 -5.40 -12.94
C LYS A 145 25.19 -6.91 -13.22
N ASN A 146 25.17 -7.71 -12.18
CA ASN A 146 25.22 -9.16 -12.28
C ASN A 146 24.32 -9.79 -11.21
N TRP A 147 23.42 -10.66 -11.61
CA TRP A 147 22.53 -11.35 -10.68
C TRP A 147 23.28 -12.29 -9.72
N GLN A 148 24.35 -12.92 -10.20
CA GLN A 148 25.18 -13.81 -9.38
C GLN A 148 25.79 -13.11 -8.17
N ASP A 149 26.14 -11.82 -8.28
CA ASP A 149 26.67 -11.04 -7.16
C ASP A 149 25.62 -10.89 -6.04
N PHE A 150 24.36 -10.74 -6.41
CA PHE A 150 23.25 -10.68 -5.46
C PHE A 150 23.01 -12.04 -4.77
N GLU A 151 23.03 -13.13 -5.54
CA GLU A 151 22.91 -14.50 -4.98
C GLU A 151 24.08 -14.85 -4.05
N GLN A 152 25.30 -14.44 -4.38
CA GLN A 152 26.45 -14.61 -3.50
C GLN A 152 26.31 -13.82 -2.20
N ALA A 153 25.82 -12.57 -2.28
CA ALA A 153 25.55 -11.75 -1.09
C ALA A 153 24.51 -12.41 -0.17
N ILE A 154 23.46 -13.02 -0.73
CA ILE A 154 22.47 -13.78 0.02
C ILE A 154 23.15 -14.95 0.77
N LYS A 155 23.92 -15.80 0.06
CA LYS A 155 24.62 -16.95 0.66
C LYS A 155 25.59 -16.54 1.78
N LEU A 156 26.24 -15.40 1.63
CA LEU A 156 27.13 -14.87 2.69
C LEU A 156 26.34 -14.42 3.91
N LYS A 157 25.22 -13.73 3.72
CA LYS A 157 24.35 -13.30 4.83
C LYS A 157 23.64 -14.48 5.51
N GLU A 158 23.26 -15.52 4.77
CA GLU A 158 22.75 -16.78 5.36
C GLU A 158 23.76 -17.43 6.29
N LYS A 159 25.05 -17.46 5.91
CA LYS A 159 26.13 -17.98 6.76
C LYS A 159 26.38 -17.08 7.97
N GLU A 160 26.40 -15.75 7.76
CA GLU A 160 26.63 -14.78 8.84
C GLU A 160 25.56 -14.88 9.92
N PHE A 161 24.30 -15.03 9.55
CA PHE A 161 23.19 -15.16 10.48
C PHE A 161 22.81 -16.61 10.80
N TYR A 162 23.64 -17.59 10.45
CA TYR A 162 23.33 -19.01 10.69
C TYR A 162 23.02 -19.26 12.18
N ASN A 163 21.88 -19.89 12.46
CA ASN A 163 21.35 -20.16 13.82
C ASN A 163 21.21 -18.93 14.73
N THR A 164 21.17 -17.70 14.17
CA THR A 164 20.91 -16.48 14.93
C THR A 164 19.67 -15.76 14.39
N GLN A 165 19.11 -14.86 15.18
CA GLN A 165 18.08 -13.95 14.71
C GLN A 165 18.67 -12.97 13.70
N VAL A 166 17.97 -12.71 12.60
CA VAL A 166 18.37 -11.71 11.61
C VAL A 166 17.94 -10.32 12.11
N PRO A 167 18.89 -9.44 12.47
CA PRO A 167 18.54 -8.09 12.92
C PRO A 167 17.98 -7.26 11.75
N ARG A 168 17.18 -6.26 12.05
CA ARG A 168 16.73 -5.30 11.04
C ARG A 168 17.89 -4.41 10.58
N PRO A 169 18.11 -4.25 9.27
CA PRO A 169 19.05 -3.23 8.79
C PRO A 169 18.49 -1.83 9.06
N ASN A 170 19.35 -0.90 9.45
CA ASN A 170 18.97 0.48 9.78
C ASN A 170 18.30 1.25 8.63
N PHE A 171 18.56 0.84 7.40
CA PHE A 171 17.93 1.41 6.21
C PHE A 171 16.56 0.79 5.87
N TRP A 172 16.09 -0.21 6.61
CA TRP A 172 14.76 -0.80 6.42
C TRP A 172 13.79 -0.18 7.42
N VAL A 173 12.82 0.58 6.91
CA VAL A 173 11.98 1.48 7.70
C VAL A 173 10.50 1.29 7.37
N GLY A 174 9.65 1.68 8.31
CA GLY A 174 8.23 1.83 8.10
C GLY A 174 7.83 3.28 7.83
N PHE A 175 6.88 3.47 6.92
CA PHE A 175 6.23 4.76 6.67
C PHE A 175 4.74 4.64 6.95
N CYS A 176 4.18 5.69 7.54
CA CYS A 176 2.74 5.86 7.72
C CYS A 176 2.25 7.04 6.88
N VAL A 177 1.31 6.80 5.97
CA VAL A 177 0.61 7.86 5.22
C VAL A 177 -0.57 8.31 6.07
N ILE A 178 -0.51 9.54 6.58
CA ILE A 178 -1.55 10.19 7.39
C ILE A 178 -2.51 10.90 6.42
N PRO A 179 -3.74 10.41 6.25
CA PRO A 179 -4.61 10.91 5.19
C PRO A 179 -5.14 12.30 5.51
N LYS A 180 -5.14 13.16 4.48
CA LYS A 180 -5.87 14.42 4.45
C LYS A 180 -7.10 14.36 3.55
N VAL A 181 -7.02 13.51 2.52
CA VAL A 181 -8.12 13.25 1.59
C VAL A 181 -8.23 11.74 1.39
N ILE A 182 -9.47 11.23 1.44
CA ILE A 182 -9.78 9.84 1.07
C ILE A 182 -10.96 9.89 0.11
N GLU A 183 -10.82 9.29 -1.06
CA GLU A 183 -11.90 9.17 -2.05
C GLU A 183 -12.26 7.70 -2.25
N PHE A 184 -13.54 7.39 -2.16
CA PHE A 184 -14.13 6.11 -2.49
C PHE A 184 -14.84 6.21 -3.84
N TRP A 185 -14.54 5.28 -4.71
CA TRP A 185 -15.10 5.21 -6.05
C TRP A 185 -15.66 3.80 -6.30
N GLN A 186 -16.90 3.74 -6.77
CA GLN A 186 -17.59 2.52 -7.20
C GLN A 186 -17.94 2.65 -8.67
N GLU A 187 -17.59 1.65 -9.48
CA GLU A 187 -17.97 1.59 -10.89
C GLU A 187 -19.49 1.55 -11.05
N GLY A 188 -20.01 2.33 -11.97
CA GLY A 188 -21.40 2.36 -12.36
C GLY A 188 -21.54 2.25 -13.87
N GLU A 189 -22.71 1.76 -14.34
CA GLU A 189 -23.02 1.65 -15.76
C GLU A 189 -22.98 3.00 -16.46
N TYR A 190 -22.66 3.01 -17.75
CA TYR A 190 -22.59 4.21 -18.59
C TYR A 190 -21.68 5.30 -18.01
N ARG A 191 -20.64 4.89 -17.26
CA ARG A 191 -19.71 5.78 -16.54
C ARG A 191 -20.35 6.61 -15.43
N ARG A 192 -21.53 6.26 -14.96
CA ARG A 192 -22.22 6.93 -13.84
C ARG A 192 -21.68 6.42 -12.50
N HIS A 193 -20.40 6.68 -12.25
CA HIS A 193 -19.71 6.18 -11.05
C HIS A 193 -20.19 6.89 -9.78
N THR A 194 -20.35 6.13 -8.71
CA THR A 194 -20.60 6.73 -7.39
C THR A 194 -19.26 7.08 -6.75
N ARG A 195 -19.10 8.35 -6.36
CA ARG A 195 -17.86 8.87 -5.79
C ARG A 195 -18.14 9.72 -4.58
N PHE A 196 -17.44 9.45 -3.47
CA PHE A 196 -17.46 10.28 -2.26
C PHE A 196 -16.04 10.62 -1.85
N ARG A 197 -15.79 11.91 -1.64
CA ARG A 197 -14.51 12.43 -1.15
C ARG A 197 -14.69 12.88 0.28
N TYR A 198 -13.79 12.43 1.13
CA TYR A 198 -13.61 12.87 2.50
C TYR A 198 -12.40 13.78 2.56
N THR A 199 -12.57 14.98 3.10
CA THR A 199 -11.49 15.93 3.35
C THR A 199 -11.39 16.18 4.83
N LEU A 200 -10.21 15.97 5.41
CA LEU A 200 -9.94 16.23 6.82
C LEU A 200 -9.97 17.75 7.09
N ILE A 201 -10.86 18.20 7.93
CA ILE A 201 -11.00 19.62 8.29
C ILE A 201 -10.17 19.93 9.52
N LYS A 202 -10.37 19.15 10.60
CA LYS A 202 -9.65 19.30 11.85
C LYS A 202 -9.73 18.01 12.66
N GLU A 203 -8.60 17.56 13.19
CA GLU A 203 -8.50 16.33 13.99
C GLU A 203 -9.16 15.13 13.30
N SER A 204 -10.23 14.58 13.83
CA SER A 204 -10.99 13.47 13.25
C SER A 204 -12.28 13.91 12.56
N ASN A 205 -12.43 15.20 12.23
CA ASN A 205 -13.62 15.73 11.57
C ASN A 205 -13.45 15.74 10.05
N TRP A 206 -14.25 14.93 9.36
CA TRP A 206 -14.25 14.78 7.93
C TRP A 206 -15.43 15.46 7.26
N LYS A 207 -15.15 16.32 6.27
CA LYS A 207 -16.15 16.82 5.34
C LYS A 207 -16.35 15.79 4.26
N VAL A 208 -17.60 15.39 4.01
CA VAL A 208 -17.96 14.43 2.96
C VAL A 208 -18.62 15.17 1.82
N GLU A 209 -18.19 14.92 0.61
CA GLU A 209 -18.75 15.50 -0.61
C GLU A 209 -18.93 14.41 -1.68
N GLN A 210 -20.08 14.42 -2.35
CA GLN A 210 -20.27 13.60 -3.52
C GLN A 210 -19.67 14.30 -4.75
N LEU A 211 -18.93 13.56 -5.55
CA LEU A 211 -18.29 14.07 -6.75
C LEU A 211 -19.06 13.62 -8.00
N TYR A 212 -18.98 14.43 -9.06
CA TYR A 212 -19.39 13.97 -10.39
C TYR A 212 -18.55 12.75 -10.82
N PRO A 213 -19.13 11.84 -11.64
CA PRO A 213 -18.43 10.67 -12.17
C PRO A 213 -17.20 11.04 -12.99
#